data_68f9151e6237028b7e21af0e9307ebb1
#
_entry.id   68f9151e6237028b7e21af0e9307ebb1
#
_cell.length_a   1.000
_cell.length_b   1.000
_cell.length_c   1.000
_cell.angle_alpha   90.00
_cell.angle_beta   90.00
_cell.angle_gamma   90.00
#
_symmetry.space_group_name_H-M   'P 1'
#
loop_
_entity.id
_entity.type
_entity.pdbx_description
1 polymer ?
#
loop_
_entity_poly.entity_id
_entity_poly.type
_entity_poly.pdbx_seq_one_letter_code
_entity_poly.pdbx_strand_id
1 'polypeptide(L)'
;MNRQINNYPSKRKVQQLLKSKRSSGILLHITSLPGPYGIGEIGKEAKLFIDNLADMGQQYWQILPTNNPETCNSPYDTNSAFAQNPFLISLDGLIKDRLLIKEDLDPIPNFKTKIIDYKKLKDWKSSILSKAATNFLNKEENLLLDKYNNFCSQNDFWLNNYALFMVIKEMQNNRKWS
;
A
#
# COMPACT_ATOMS: atom_id res chain seq x y z
N MET A 1 -8.65 -2.96 33.15
CA MET A 1 -8.53 -3.07 31.69
C MET A 1 -7.94 -1.76 31.15
N ASN A 2 -6.60 -1.66 31.10
CA ASN A 2 -5.92 -0.43 30.69
C ASN A 2 -5.83 -0.39 29.16
N ARG A 3 -6.58 0.52 28.55
CA ARG A 3 -6.38 0.89 27.14
C ARG A 3 -5.03 1.60 27.04
N GLN A 4 -4.06 0.97 26.39
CA GLN A 4 -2.88 1.69 25.89
C GLN A 4 -3.35 2.65 24.80
N ILE A 5 -3.45 3.93 25.17
CA ILE A 5 -3.75 5.01 24.24
C ILE A 5 -2.51 5.17 23.36
N ASN A 6 -2.70 5.03 22.06
CA ASN A 6 -1.69 5.30 21.04
C ASN A 6 -0.98 6.63 21.32
N ASN A 7 0.33 6.57 21.54
CA ASN A 7 1.21 7.73 21.75
C ASN A 7 1.44 8.51 20.45
N TYR A 8 0.36 8.97 19.81
CA TYR A 8 0.53 10.02 18.81
C TYR A 8 0.81 11.35 19.52
N PRO A 9 1.85 12.08 19.11
CA PRO A 9 2.12 13.39 19.71
C PRO A 9 0.90 14.29 19.56
N SER A 10 0.51 14.97 20.65
CA SER A 10 -0.62 15.89 20.63
C SER A 10 -0.43 16.95 19.52
N LYS A 11 -1.53 17.45 18.92
CA LYS A 11 -1.49 18.49 17.88
C LYS A 11 -0.61 19.69 18.28
N ARG A 12 -0.58 20.03 19.58
CA ARG A 12 0.29 21.08 20.15
C ARG A 12 1.78 20.73 20.02
N LYS A 13 2.17 19.47 20.27
CA LYS A 13 3.57 19.02 20.20
C LYS A 13 4.04 18.98 18.75
N VAL A 14 3.17 18.57 17.81
CA VAL A 14 3.43 18.63 16.36
C VAL A 14 3.57 20.08 15.88
N GLN A 15 2.69 20.99 16.31
CA GLN A 15 2.79 22.42 15.97
C GLN A 15 4.03 23.09 16.55
N GLN A 16 4.49 22.65 17.72
CA GLN A 16 5.70 23.19 18.36
C GLN A 16 6.98 22.70 17.67
N LEU A 17 6.99 21.45 17.18
CA LEU A 17 8.05 20.90 16.34
C LEU A 17 8.13 21.61 14.97
N LEU A 18 7.00 21.97 14.40
CA LEU A 18 6.92 22.69 13.11
C LEU A 18 7.29 24.18 13.21
N LYS A 19 7.26 24.79 14.42
CA LYS A 19 7.55 26.22 14.61
C LYS A 19 9.04 26.55 14.80
N SER A 20 9.94 25.57 14.99
CA SER A 20 11.28 25.88 15.52
C SER A 20 12.43 25.83 14.52
N LYS A 21 12.27 25.28 13.30
CA LYS A 21 13.34 25.26 12.28
C LYS A 21 12.81 25.28 10.87
N ARG A 22 13.46 26.04 9.97
CA ARG A 22 13.26 25.87 8.54
C ARG A 22 13.61 24.45 8.16
N SER A 23 12.73 23.79 7.42
CA SER A 23 12.86 22.40 7.02
C SER A 23 12.62 22.30 5.52
N SER A 24 13.29 21.36 4.89
CA SER A 24 13.08 21.03 3.47
C SER A 24 12.64 19.59 3.31
N GLY A 25 12.00 19.30 2.20
CA GLY A 25 11.51 17.97 1.87
C GLY A 25 11.20 17.82 0.40
N ILE A 26 10.95 16.61 -0.01
CA ILE A 26 10.60 16.26 -1.38
C ILE A 26 9.16 15.76 -1.41
N LEU A 27 8.36 16.27 -2.36
CA LEU A 27 7.05 15.71 -2.69
C LEU A 27 7.26 14.71 -3.83
N LEU A 28 7.03 13.43 -3.56
CA LEU A 28 7.02 12.36 -4.55
C LEU A 28 6.08 11.26 -4.08
N HIS A 29 5.07 10.93 -4.91
CA HIS A 29 4.19 9.83 -4.56
C HIS A 29 4.91 8.48 -4.73
N ILE A 30 4.56 7.52 -3.87
CA ILE A 30 5.19 6.18 -3.84
C ILE A 30 5.12 5.50 -5.21
N THR A 31 4.00 5.64 -5.93
CA THR A 31 3.81 5.07 -7.27
C THR A 31 4.84 5.55 -8.30
N SER A 32 5.47 6.71 -8.05
CA SER A 32 6.48 7.30 -8.94
C SER A 32 7.90 6.81 -8.65
N LEU A 33 8.10 6.02 -7.62
CA LEU A 33 9.40 5.39 -7.38
C LEU A 33 9.72 4.39 -8.49
N PRO A 34 11.00 4.25 -8.86
CA PRO A 34 11.41 3.21 -9.79
C PRO A 34 11.13 1.83 -9.23
N GLY A 35 10.95 0.84 -10.10
CA GLY A 35 10.77 -0.55 -9.70
C GLY A 35 10.56 -1.46 -10.90
N PRO A 36 10.82 -2.75 -10.75
CA PRO A 36 10.72 -3.72 -11.86
C PRO A 36 9.28 -4.09 -12.20
N TYR A 37 8.31 -3.75 -11.34
CA TYR A 37 6.94 -4.27 -11.41
C TYR A 37 5.93 -3.24 -11.92
N GLY A 38 6.40 -2.24 -12.68
CA GLY A 38 5.53 -1.29 -13.39
C GLY A 38 4.91 -0.16 -12.54
N ILE A 39 5.15 -0.17 -11.24
CA ILE A 39 4.71 0.84 -10.27
C ILE A 39 5.68 0.86 -9.09
N GLY A 40 5.82 2.01 -8.43
CA GLY A 40 6.55 2.08 -7.17
C GLY A 40 5.80 1.38 -6.04
N GLU A 41 6.53 0.67 -5.18
CA GLU A 41 6.01 -0.14 -4.08
C GLU A 41 6.53 0.35 -2.73
N ILE A 42 5.83 0.00 -1.65
CA ILE A 42 6.32 0.16 -0.26
C ILE A 42 7.29 -0.99 0.03
N GLY A 43 8.46 -0.93 -0.61
CA GLY A 43 9.46 -1.99 -0.59
C GLY A 43 10.88 -1.44 -0.48
N LYS A 44 11.80 -2.13 -1.15
CA LYS A 44 13.23 -1.80 -1.16
C LYS A 44 13.48 -0.38 -1.69
N GLU A 45 12.83 -0.01 -2.79
CA GLU A 45 13.05 1.29 -3.44
C GLU A 45 12.53 2.46 -2.59
N ALA A 46 11.41 2.26 -1.86
CA ALA A 46 10.92 3.26 -0.92
C ALA A 46 11.90 3.47 0.25
N LYS A 47 12.51 2.40 0.77
CA LYS A 47 13.54 2.48 1.80
C LYS A 47 14.78 3.20 1.30
N LEU A 48 15.27 2.81 0.12
CA LEU A 48 16.42 3.47 -0.52
C LEU A 48 16.16 4.97 -0.76
N PHE A 49 14.94 5.33 -1.13
CA PHE A 49 14.57 6.73 -1.31
C PHE A 49 14.63 7.51 0.02
N ILE A 50 14.16 6.90 1.12
CA ILE A 50 14.28 7.50 2.47
C ILE A 50 15.74 7.70 2.86
N ASP A 51 16.59 6.71 2.64
CA ASP A 51 18.02 6.78 2.94
C ASP A 51 18.68 7.91 2.13
N ASN A 52 18.39 7.99 0.83
CA ASN A 52 18.89 9.08 -0.03
C ASN A 52 18.38 10.47 0.41
N LEU A 53 17.15 10.58 0.88
CA LEU A 53 16.64 11.84 1.44
C LEU A 53 17.40 12.26 2.68
N ALA A 54 17.70 11.31 3.57
CA ALA A 54 18.48 11.55 4.77
C ALA A 54 19.90 12.02 4.42
N ASP A 55 20.56 11.35 3.48
CA ASP A 55 21.91 11.70 3.00
C ASP A 55 21.94 13.10 2.36
N MET A 56 20.87 13.50 1.68
CA MET A 56 20.70 14.85 1.12
C MET A 56 20.28 15.90 2.17
N GLY A 57 20.16 15.53 3.44
CA GLY A 57 19.76 16.43 4.53
C GLY A 57 18.28 16.84 4.47
N GLN A 58 17.44 16.13 3.71
CA GLN A 58 16.01 16.37 3.68
C GLN A 58 15.35 15.83 4.95
N GLN A 59 14.33 16.53 5.45
CA GLN A 59 13.66 16.17 6.71
C GLN A 59 12.26 15.59 6.47
N TYR A 60 11.69 15.79 5.29
CA TYR A 60 10.34 15.34 4.97
C TYR A 60 10.28 14.67 3.61
N TRP A 61 9.56 13.58 3.57
CA TRP A 61 9.02 13.01 2.36
C TRP A 61 7.50 13.22 2.34
N GLN A 62 7.01 14.06 1.46
CA GLN A 62 5.59 14.28 1.28
C GLN A 62 5.07 13.33 0.20
N ILE A 63 4.03 12.58 0.53
CA ILE A 63 3.33 11.69 -0.40
C ILE A 63 1.90 12.16 -0.61
N LEU A 64 1.27 11.73 -1.70
CA LEU A 64 -0.17 11.86 -1.92
C LEU A 64 -0.91 10.77 -1.13
N PRO A 65 -2.26 10.82 -1.00
CA PRO A 65 -3.02 9.75 -0.38
C PRO A 65 -2.69 8.38 -1.00
N THR A 66 -2.53 7.38 -0.15
CA THR A 66 -2.15 6.01 -0.57
C THR A 66 -3.36 5.08 -0.73
N ASN A 67 -4.56 5.66 -0.73
CA ASN A 67 -5.80 4.91 -0.85
C ASN A 67 -5.95 4.23 -2.21
N ASN A 68 -6.83 3.22 -2.24
CA ASN A 68 -7.13 2.50 -3.48
C ASN A 68 -7.90 3.40 -4.45
N PRO A 69 -7.33 3.78 -5.61
CA PRO A 69 -7.99 4.66 -6.56
C PRO A 69 -9.14 3.93 -7.30
N GLU A 70 -10.18 4.67 -7.65
CA GLU A 70 -11.33 4.11 -8.33
C GLU A 70 -11.19 4.13 -9.86
N THR A 71 -11.64 5.18 -10.51
CA THR A 71 -11.84 5.19 -11.97
C THR A 71 -10.70 5.82 -12.75
N CYS A 72 -10.16 6.91 -12.25
CA CYS A 72 -9.14 7.70 -12.99
C CYS A 72 -7.72 7.49 -12.46
N ASN A 73 -7.48 6.49 -11.63
CA ASN A 73 -6.21 6.22 -10.97
C ASN A 73 -5.67 7.42 -10.15
N SER A 74 -6.54 8.37 -9.84
CA SER A 74 -6.21 9.50 -8.96
C SER A 74 -6.20 9.05 -7.50
N PRO A 75 -5.17 9.38 -6.71
CA PRO A 75 -5.14 9.04 -5.29
C PRO A 75 -6.22 9.75 -4.48
N TYR A 76 -6.90 10.74 -5.06
CA TYR A 76 -8.01 11.47 -4.44
C TYR A 76 -9.39 10.90 -4.79
N ASP A 77 -9.47 10.01 -5.78
CA ASP A 77 -10.70 9.34 -6.21
C ASP A 77 -10.72 7.92 -5.64
N THR A 78 -11.31 7.78 -4.45
CA THR A 78 -11.29 6.52 -3.69
C THR A 78 -12.64 6.21 -3.04
N ASN A 79 -12.95 4.93 -2.90
CA ASN A 79 -14.14 4.45 -2.21
C ASN A 79 -13.97 4.31 -0.70
N SER A 80 -12.78 4.51 -0.17
CA SER A 80 -12.50 4.36 1.26
C SER A 80 -11.37 5.27 1.71
N ALA A 81 -11.59 5.95 2.83
CA ALA A 81 -10.56 6.72 3.50
C ALA A 81 -9.55 5.85 4.27
N PHE A 82 -9.84 4.57 4.47
CA PHE A 82 -9.05 3.65 5.29
C PHE A 82 -8.27 2.65 4.46
N ALA A 83 -8.89 2.12 3.39
CA ALA A 83 -8.28 1.09 2.57
C ALA A 83 -7.14 1.63 1.70
N GLN A 84 -6.00 0.97 1.79
CA GLN A 84 -4.82 1.33 1.02
C GLN A 84 -4.83 0.69 -0.37
N ASN A 85 -4.08 1.27 -1.30
CA ASN A 85 -3.91 0.75 -2.64
C ASN A 85 -3.11 -0.57 -2.60
N PRO A 86 -3.71 -1.70 -2.99
CA PRO A 86 -3.02 -2.99 -2.96
C PRO A 86 -1.82 -3.05 -3.91
N PHE A 87 -1.78 -2.22 -4.95
CA PHE A 87 -0.64 -2.19 -5.87
C PHE A 87 0.63 -1.58 -5.25
N LEU A 88 0.53 -0.94 -4.08
CA LEU A 88 1.70 -0.50 -3.31
C LEU A 88 2.36 -1.63 -2.51
N ILE A 89 1.76 -2.81 -2.43
CA ILE A 89 2.33 -3.97 -1.75
C ILE A 89 3.59 -4.42 -2.50
N SER A 90 4.67 -4.60 -1.75
CA SER A 90 5.94 -5.07 -2.28
C SER A 90 5.88 -6.56 -2.62
N LEU A 91 6.04 -6.93 -3.89
CA LEU A 91 6.09 -8.33 -4.32
C LEU A 91 7.34 -9.04 -3.75
N ASP A 92 8.48 -8.36 -3.71
CA ASP A 92 9.68 -8.91 -3.05
C ASP A 92 9.46 -9.13 -1.54
N GLY A 93 8.63 -8.28 -0.91
CA GLY A 93 8.19 -8.46 0.47
C GLY A 93 7.38 -9.74 0.65
N LEU A 94 6.44 -10.01 -0.25
CA LEU A 94 5.63 -11.24 -0.22
C LEU A 94 6.47 -12.49 -0.44
N ILE A 95 7.50 -12.43 -1.28
CA ILE A 95 8.47 -13.53 -1.47
C ILE A 95 9.26 -13.75 -0.17
N LYS A 96 9.74 -12.69 0.47
CA LYS A 96 10.44 -12.77 1.75
C LYS A 96 9.58 -13.40 2.85
N ASP A 97 8.30 -13.07 2.87
CA ASP A 97 7.31 -13.63 3.82
C ASP A 97 6.84 -15.05 3.41
N ARG A 98 7.42 -15.61 2.34
CA ARG A 98 7.11 -16.94 1.81
C ARG A 98 5.63 -17.13 1.45
N LEU A 99 5.00 -16.05 0.99
CA LEU A 99 3.65 -16.06 0.43
C LEU A 99 3.67 -16.21 -1.09
N LEU A 100 4.81 -15.93 -1.71
CA LEU A 100 5.11 -16.14 -3.12
C LEU A 100 6.51 -16.75 -3.28
N ILE A 101 6.75 -17.34 -4.43
CA ILE A 101 8.08 -17.66 -4.94
C ILE A 101 8.37 -16.80 -6.17
N LYS A 102 9.63 -16.74 -6.59
CA LYS A 102 10.05 -15.83 -7.66
C LYS A 102 9.38 -16.16 -9.00
N GLU A 103 9.17 -17.42 -9.24
CA GLU A 103 8.52 -18.00 -10.42
C GLU A 103 7.03 -17.61 -10.53
N ASP A 104 6.39 -17.23 -9.42
CA ASP A 104 5.01 -16.76 -9.41
C ASP A 104 4.84 -15.41 -10.10
N LEU A 105 5.92 -14.67 -10.28
CA LEU A 105 5.91 -13.39 -10.95
C LEU A 105 6.01 -13.50 -12.48
N ASP A 106 6.38 -14.67 -12.99
CA ASP A 106 6.59 -14.89 -14.42
C ASP A 106 5.29 -15.21 -15.18
N PRO A 107 5.17 -14.70 -16.41
CA PRO A 107 6.06 -13.74 -17.05
C PRO A 107 5.80 -12.31 -16.56
N ILE A 108 6.86 -11.60 -16.18
CA ILE A 108 6.75 -10.18 -15.84
C ILE A 108 6.50 -9.39 -17.13
N PRO A 109 5.41 -8.61 -17.23
CA PRO A 109 5.14 -7.80 -18.41
C PRO A 109 6.24 -6.74 -18.65
N ASN A 110 6.54 -6.45 -19.91
CA ASN A 110 7.43 -5.34 -20.24
C ASN A 110 6.74 -4.00 -19.93
N PHE A 111 7.00 -3.46 -18.73
CA PHE A 111 6.50 -2.17 -18.30
C PHE A 111 7.37 -1.04 -18.82
N LYS A 112 6.72 0.07 -19.26
CA LYS A 112 7.40 1.30 -19.61
C LYS A 112 7.95 1.98 -18.37
N THR A 113 9.16 2.53 -18.44
CA THR A 113 9.82 3.14 -17.27
C THR A 113 9.33 4.55 -16.92
N LYS A 114 8.65 5.22 -17.86
CA LYS A 114 8.25 6.64 -17.70
C LYS A 114 6.76 6.84 -17.38
N ILE A 115 5.92 5.84 -17.63
CA ILE A 115 4.45 5.94 -17.50
C ILE A 115 3.95 4.63 -16.96
N ILE A 116 3.09 4.69 -15.92
CA ILE A 116 2.42 3.51 -15.38
C ILE A 116 1.29 3.10 -16.33
N ASP A 117 1.37 1.89 -16.86
CA ASP A 117 0.26 1.26 -17.59
C ASP A 117 -0.64 0.54 -16.56
N TYR A 118 -1.60 1.28 -16.02
CA TYR A 118 -2.50 0.76 -14.97
C TYR A 118 -3.34 -0.43 -15.43
N LYS A 119 -3.72 -0.50 -16.70
CA LYS A 119 -4.47 -1.65 -17.21
C LYS A 119 -3.61 -2.92 -17.17
N LYS A 120 -2.44 -2.86 -17.79
CA LYS A 120 -1.48 -3.97 -17.79
C LYS A 120 -1.06 -4.37 -16.37
N LEU A 121 -0.83 -3.37 -15.51
CA LEU A 121 -0.49 -3.58 -14.10
C LEU A 121 -1.60 -4.31 -13.37
N LYS A 122 -2.85 -3.85 -13.51
CA LYS A 122 -4.01 -4.46 -12.87
C LYS A 122 -4.19 -5.91 -13.29
N ASP A 123 -4.16 -6.16 -14.61
CA ASP A 123 -4.37 -7.50 -15.16
C ASP A 123 -3.31 -8.49 -14.63
N TRP A 124 -2.06 -8.06 -14.51
CA TRP A 124 -0.96 -8.90 -14.03
C TRP A 124 -0.88 -8.98 -12.50
N LYS A 125 -0.77 -7.84 -11.80
CA LYS A 125 -0.48 -7.80 -10.36
C LYS A 125 -1.64 -8.30 -9.50
N SER A 126 -2.90 -8.14 -9.96
CA SER A 126 -4.06 -8.63 -9.21
C SER A 126 -4.05 -10.15 -9.05
N SER A 127 -3.67 -10.89 -10.09
CA SER A 127 -3.59 -12.35 -10.03
C SER A 127 -2.51 -12.82 -9.04
N ILE A 128 -1.37 -12.13 -9.02
CA ILE A 128 -0.27 -12.41 -8.10
C ILE A 128 -0.68 -12.13 -6.65
N LEU A 129 -1.33 -11.00 -6.40
CA LEU A 129 -1.81 -10.65 -5.07
C LEU A 129 -2.88 -11.64 -4.59
N SER A 130 -3.79 -12.08 -5.47
CA SER A 130 -4.78 -13.11 -5.16
C SER A 130 -4.11 -14.44 -4.81
N LYS A 131 -3.06 -14.83 -5.55
CA LYS A 131 -2.27 -16.03 -5.23
C LYS A 131 -1.60 -15.92 -3.86
N ALA A 132 -0.99 -14.77 -3.55
CA ALA A 132 -0.38 -14.54 -2.24
C ALA A 132 -1.42 -14.64 -1.09
N ALA A 133 -2.62 -14.09 -1.30
CA ALA A 133 -3.70 -14.18 -0.32
C ALA A 133 -4.16 -15.63 -0.13
N THR A 134 -4.31 -16.40 -1.20
CA THR A 134 -4.65 -17.82 -1.13
C THR A 134 -3.57 -18.61 -0.39
N ASN A 135 -2.29 -18.36 -0.68
CA ASN A 135 -1.18 -19.01 0.00
C ASN A 135 -1.14 -18.65 1.49
N PHE A 136 -1.49 -17.40 1.84
CA PHE A 136 -1.61 -16.97 3.23
C PHE A 136 -2.70 -17.76 3.98
N LEU A 137 -3.89 -17.91 3.38
CA LEU A 137 -5.02 -18.61 3.99
C LEU A 137 -4.79 -20.11 4.14
N ASN A 138 -4.07 -20.73 3.21
CA ASN A 138 -3.82 -22.18 3.19
C ASN A 138 -2.58 -22.60 4.00
N LYS A 139 -1.85 -21.68 4.59
CA LYS A 139 -0.61 -21.98 5.30
C LYS A 139 -0.91 -22.50 6.70
N GLU A 140 -0.55 -23.76 6.97
CA GLU A 140 -0.76 -24.43 8.27
C GLU A 140 -0.03 -23.70 9.41
N GLU A 141 1.25 -23.37 9.23
CA GLU A 141 2.04 -22.57 10.17
C GLU A 141 2.18 -21.14 9.65
N ASN A 142 1.25 -20.28 9.99
CA ASN A 142 1.25 -18.90 9.50
C ASN A 142 1.69 -17.92 10.60
N LEU A 143 2.97 -17.57 10.58
CA LEU A 143 3.56 -16.60 11.53
C LEU A 143 2.94 -15.19 11.44
N LEU A 144 2.18 -14.91 10.38
CA LEU A 144 1.50 -13.64 10.19
C LEU A 144 0.04 -13.67 10.67
N LEU A 145 -0.48 -14.86 11.05
CA LEU A 145 -1.89 -15.03 11.38
C LEU A 145 -2.32 -14.17 12.57
N ASP A 146 -1.51 -14.11 13.63
CA ASP A 146 -1.80 -13.28 14.79
C ASP A 146 -1.84 -11.79 14.44
N LYS A 147 -0.93 -11.34 13.57
CA LYS A 147 -0.92 -9.96 13.07
C LYS A 147 -2.16 -9.66 12.25
N TYR A 148 -2.56 -10.59 11.40
CA TYR A 148 -3.77 -10.49 10.59
C TYR A 148 -5.03 -10.42 11.46
N ASN A 149 -5.17 -11.33 12.43
CA ASN A 149 -6.32 -11.35 13.36
C ASN A 149 -6.40 -10.07 14.18
N ASN A 150 -5.26 -9.60 14.68
CA ASN A 150 -5.19 -8.33 15.41
C ASN A 150 -5.56 -7.14 14.53
N PHE A 151 -5.09 -7.10 13.28
CA PHE A 151 -5.46 -6.08 12.31
C PHE A 151 -6.98 -6.10 12.04
N CYS A 152 -7.57 -7.27 11.80
CA CYS A 152 -9.01 -7.41 11.57
C CYS A 152 -9.81 -6.91 12.78
N SER A 153 -9.42 -7.30 13.99
CA SER A 153 -10.08 -6.87 15.22
C SER A 153 -10.00 -5.35 15.45
N GLN A 154 -8.84 -4.74 15.16
CA GLN A 154 -8.67 -3.28 15.32
C GLN A 154 -9.41 -2.47 14.26
N ASN A 155 -9.72 -3.05 13.11
CA ASN A 155 -10.31 -2.40 11.95
C ASN A 155 -11.74 -2.87 11.65
N ASP A 156 -12.37 -3.63 12.53
CA ASP A 156 -13.69 -4.21 12.35
C ASP A 156 -14.78 -3.17 11.98
N PHE A 157 -14.65 -1.95 12.50
CA PHE A 157 -15.60 -0.87 12.26
C PHE A 157 -15.74 -0.43 10.79
N TRP A 158 -14.79 -0.80 9.91
CA TRP A 158 -14.84 -0.46 8.48
C TRP A 158 -14.51 -1.64 7.56
N LEU A 159 -13.63 -2.57 7.98
CA LEU A 159 -12.99 -3.56 7.12
C LEU A 159 -13.99 -4.53 6.50
N ASN A 160 -14.90 -5.10 7.31
CA ASN A 160 -15.88 -6.08 6.83
C ASN A 160 -16.85 -5.49 5.81
N ASN A 161 -17.34 -4.28 6.09
CA ASN A 161 -18.24 -3.57 5.17
C ASN A 161 -17.53 -3.20 3.86
N TYR A 162 -16.27 -2.77 3.94
CA TYR A 162 -15.48 -2.45 2.75
C TYR A 162 -15.18 -3.70 1.93
N ALA A 163 -14.79 -4.80 2.56
CA ALA A 163 -14.54 -6.06 1.87
C ALA A 163 -15.78 -6.56 1.15
N LEU A 164 -16.95 -6.55 1.81
CA LEU A 164 -18.22 -6.91 1.21
C LEU A 164 -18.58 -6.00 0.02
N PHE A 165 -18.42 -4.69 0.19
CA PHE A 165 -18.64 -3.72 -0.89
C PHE A 165 -17.77 -4.02 -2.10
N MET A 166 -16.47 -4.32 -1.91
CA MET A 166 -15.55 -4.63 -3.00
C MET A 166 -15.94 -5.91 -3.75
N VAL A 167 -16.37 -6.95 -3.03
CA VAL A 167 -16.84 -8.20 -3.64
C VAL A 167 -18.09 -7.95 -4.49
N ILE A 168 -19.07 -7.25 -3.96
CA ILE A 168 -20.32 -6.92 -4.70
C ILE A 168 -19.99 -6.09 -5.94
N LYS A 169 -19.11 -5.10 -5.81
CA LYS A 169 -18.67 -4.25 -6.91
C LYS A 169 -18.00 -5.05 -8.02
N GLU A 170 -17.14 -5.99 -7.67
CA GLU A 170 -16.48 -6.89 -8.63
C GLU A 170 -17.49 -7.78 -9.35
N MET A 171 -18.44 -8.38 -8.63
CA MET A 171 -19.52 -9.20 -9.21
C MET A 171 -20.38 -8.41 -10.19
N GLN A 172 -20.49 -7.10 -10.03
CA GLN A 172 -21.23 -6.20 -10.92
C GLN A 172 -20.33 -5.56 -12.00
N ASN A 173 -19.20 -6.17 -12.32
CA ASN A 173 -18.25 -5.67 -13.32
C ASN A 173 -17.78 -4.24 -13.04
N ASN A 174 -17.57 -3.89 -11.78
CA ASN A 174 -17.11 -2.57 -11.33
C ASN A 174 -17.99 -1.39 -11.80
N ARG A 175 -19.30 -1.62 -12.01
CA ARG A 175 -20.22 -0.53 -12.33
C ARG A 175 -20.24 0.50 -11.21
N LYS A 176 -20.42 1.77 -11.60
CA LYS A 176 -20.62 2.83 -10.62
C LYS A 176 -21.90 2.55 -9.83
N TRP A 177 -21.83 2.79 -8.56
CA TRP A 177 -23.00 2.80 -7.68
C TRP A 177 -23.75 4.10 -7.96
N SER A 178 -24.80 4.02 -8.74
CA SER A 178 -25.71 5.14 -9.05
C SER A 178 -27.13 4.78 -8.61
#